data_16d60ee482836841887dbedec4de9db2
#
_entry.id   16d60ee482836841887dbedec4de9db2
#
_cell.length_a   1.000
_cell.length_b   1.000
_cell.length_c   1.000
_cell.angle_alpha   90.00
_cell.angle_beta   90.00
_cell.angle_gamma   90.00
#
_symmetry.space_group_name_H-M   'P 1'
#
loop_
_entity.id
_entity.type
_entity.pdbx_description
1 polymer ?
#
loop_
_entity_poly.entity_id
_entity_poly.type
_entity_poly.pdbx_seq_one_letter_code
_entity_poly.pdbx_strand_id
1 'polypeptide(L)'
;MSRRRIIAGNWKMNKTPSEAVALVNELLPLVKNDDVDVVFCVPAIDIVPVVEAVKGSNVNVGAENLYFEENGAYTGEISPNMLVDAGVKYVIIGHSERREYFAETDETVNKKVLKAFEHDITPIICCGETLTQRKQGIYVDWIRMQIKIAFQNVTADQAKKAVIAYEPIWAIGTGETATADQAEEVCVAIRACIGEIYDAATADAIRIQYGGSMNAGNAKELLAKPNIDGGLIGGASLKAEFGQVVNA
;
A
#
# COMPACT_ATOMS: atom_id res chain seq x y z
N MET A 1 4.90 -18.36 -12.53
CA MET A 1 5.68 -18.25 -11.27
C MET A 1 4.81 -17.51 -10.27
N SER A 2 4.84 -17.86 -8.98
CA SER A 2 4.11 -17.10 -7.96
C SER A 2 4.74 -15.71 -7.82
N ARG A 3 3.93 -14.65 -7.71
CA ARG A 3 4.41 -13.31 -7.40
C ARG A 3 4.99 -13.28 -6.00
N ARG A 4 6.07 -12.51 -5.80
CA ARG A 4 6.67 -12.32 -4.49
C ARG A 4 5.69 -11.56 -3.59
N ARG A 5 5.43 -12.09 -2.40
CA ARG A 5 4.53 -11.47 -1.41
C ARG A 5 5.09 -10.13 -0.92
N ILE A 6 4.20 -9.19 -0.58
CA ILE A 6 4.55 -7.92 0.04
C ILE A 6 3.63 -7.63 1.22
N ILE A 7 4.19 -7.47 2.41
CA ILE A 7 3.48 -7.09 3.62
C ILE A 7 3.97 -5.71 4.06
N ALA A 8 3.10 -4.72 3.90
CA ALA A 8 3.39 -3.33 4.24
C ALA A 8 2.59 -2.93 5.49
N GLY A 9 3.26 -2.42 6.50
CA GLY A 9 2.63 -1.80 7.67
C GLY A 9 2.34 -0.33 7.38
N ASN A 10 1.09 0.08 7.41
CA ASN A 10 0.68 1.48 7.40
C ASN A 10 0.49 1.93 8.85
N TRP A 11 1.46 2.67 9.37
CA TRP A 11 1.44 3.11 10.77
C TRP A 11 0.46 4.25 11.02
N LYS A 12 0.05 4.93 9.94
CA LYS A 12 -0.85 6.07 10.00
C LYS A 12 -0.28 7.16 10.93
N MET A 13 -1.12 7.95 11.58
CA MET A 13 -0.69 9.00 12.52
C MET A 13 -0.43 8.42 13.91
N ASN A 14 0.59 7.55 14.02
CA ASN A 14 0.98 6.91 15.29
C ASN A 14 2.50 6.91 15.44
N LYS A 15 2.94 6.93 16.69
CA LYS A 15 4.32 6.95 17.17
C LYS A 15 4.99 8.31 17.03
N THR A 16 5.83 8.58 18.01
CA THR A 16 6.87 9.60 17.95
C THR A 16 8.16 8.97 17.46
N PRO A 17 9.18 9.73 17.03
CA PRO A 17 10.43 9.16 16.52
C PRO A 17 11.10 8.16 17.45
N SER A 18 11.11 8.41 18.76
CA SER A 18 11.68 7.47 19.74
C SER A 18 10.84 6.21 19.92
N GLU A 19 9.51 6.32 19.91
CA GLU A 19 8.61 5.16 19.94
C GLU A 19 8.67 4.35 18.63
N ALA A 20 8.86 5.01 17.49
CA ALA A 20 9.03 4.37 16.20
C ALA A 20 10.29 3.50 16.18
N VAL A 21 11.42 4.02 16.63
CA VAL A 21 12.67 3.24 16.75
C VAL A 21 12.50 2.08 17.75
N ALA A 22 11.82 2.28 18.86
CA ALA A 22 11.57 1.21 19.85
C ALA A 22 10.72 0.09 19.20
N LEU A 23 9.65 0.44 18.48
CA LEU A 23 8.80 -0.53 17.76
C LEU A 23 9.57 -1.27 16.67
N VAL A 24 10.38 -0.58 15.87
CA VAL A 24 11.24 -1.21 14.86
C VAL A 24 12.14 -2.29 15.50
N ASN A 25 12.82 -1.96 16.59
CA ASN A 25 13.69 -2.91 17.30
C ASN A 25 12.92 -4.13 17.83
N GLU A 26 11.68 -3.96 18.26
CA GLU A 26 10.79 -5.06 18.64
C GLU A 26 10.39 -5.93 17.45
N LEU A 27 10.06 -5.31 16.31
CA LEU A 27 9.54 -6.02 15.14
C LEU A 27 10.61 -6.71 14.30
N LEU A 28 11.81 -6.14 14.17
CA LEU A 28 12.86 -6.67 13.28
C LEU A 28 13.15 -8.18 13.47
N PRO A 29 13.28 -8.73 14.70
CA PRO A 29 13.51 -10.16 14.86
C PRO A 29 12.31 -11.02 14.45
N LEU A 30 11.10 -10.46 14.41
CA LEU A 30 9.84 -11.16 14.12
C LEU A 30 9.50 -11.20 12.64
N VAL A 31 10.09 -10.31 11.83
CA VAL A 31 9.75 -10.12 10.41
C VAL A 31 10.85 -10.59 9.46
N LYS A 32 11.79 -11.41 9.96
CA LYS A 32 12.81 -12.05 9.13
C LYS A 32 12.18 -13.11 8.22
N ASN A 33 11.97 -12.73 6.97
CA ASN A 33 11.44 -13.62 5.94
C ASN A 33 11.97 -13.19 4.58
N ASP A 34 12.86 -13.99 4.00
CA ASP A 34 13.52 -13.66 2.73
C ASP A 34 12.60 -13.84 1.52
N ASP A 35 11.45 -14.50 1.68
CA ASP A 35 10.45 -14.73 0.63
C ASP A 35 9.39 -13.63 0.55
N VAL A 36 9.42 -12.67 1.48
CA VAL A 36 8.45 -11.58 1.60
C VAL A 36 9.15 -10.23 1.56
N ASP A 37 8.63 -9.30 0.77
CA ASP A 37 9.00 -7.89 0.87
C ASP A 37 8.28 -7.27 2.08
N VAL A 38 9.02 -6.92 3.13
CA VAL A 38 8.48 -6.27 4.32
C VAL A 38 8.73 -4.78 4.23
N VAL A 39 7.68 -3.97 4.43
CA VAL A 39 7.74 -2.51 4.34
C VAL A 39 7.12 -1.89 5.59
N PHE A 40 7.81 -0.95 6.22
CA PHE A 40 7.23 -0.06 7.24
C PHE A 40 6.93 1.29 6.60
N CYS A 41 5.65 1.60 6.37
CA CYS A 41 5.20 2.91 5.93
C CYS A 41 4.86 3.74 7.18
N VAL A 42 5.66 4.78 7.39
CA VAL A 42 5.69 5.54 8.65
C VAL A 42 5.41 7.03 8.42
N PRO A 43 4.94 7.78 9.43
CA PRO A 43 4.83 9.25 9.37
C PRO A 43 6.13 9.91 8.91
N ALA A 44 6.03 11.03 8.21
CA ALA A 44 7.19 11.72 7.64
C ALA A 44 8.28 12.06 8.68
N ILE A 45 7.87 12.40 9.91
CA ILE A 45 8.79 12.71 11.02
C ILE A 45 9.60 11.48 11.48
N ASP A 46 9.12 10.27 11.20
CA ASP A 46 9.73 9.01 11.65
C ASP A 46 10.60 8.36 10.58
N ILE A 47 10.56 8.85 9.33
CA ILE A 47 11.25 8.22 8.19
C ILE A 47 12.74 8.07 8.46
N VAL A 48 13.45 9.16 8.77
CA VAL A 48 14.91 9.14 8.94
C VAL A 48 15.33 8.21 10.10
N PRO A 49 14.78 8.32 11.32
CA PRO A 49 15.15 7.42 12.40
C PRO A 49 14.79 5.95 12.14
N VAL A 50 13.70 5.67 11.41
CA VAL A 50 13.32 4.30 11.05
C VAL A 50 14.24 3.74 9.96
N VAL A 51 14.62 4.53 8.95
CA VAL A 51 15.62 4.13 7.94
C VAL A 51 16.94 3.74 8.60
N GLU A 52 17.42 4.51 9.57
CA GLU A 52 18.62 4.16 10.33
C GLU A 52 18.46 2.86 11.14
N ALA A 53 17.30 2.68 11.79
CA ALA A 53 17.05 1.52 12.64
C ALA A 53 16.91 0.20 11.85
N VAL A 54 16.45 0.23 10.58
CA VAL A 54 16.31 -0.98 9.75
C VAL A 54 17.57 -1.34 8.96
N LYS A 55 18.65 -0.54 9.04
CA LYS A 55 19.89 -0.82 8.29
C LYS A 55 20.42 -2.23 8.55
N GLY A 56 20.75 -2.91 7.46
CA GLY A 56 21.26 -4.29 7.51
C GLY A 56 20.19 -5.37 7.70
N SER A 57 18.91 -4.99 7.70
CA SER A 57 17.77 -5.92 7.71
C SER A 57 17.17 -6.10 6.30
N ASN A 58 16.19 -7.01 6.18
CA ASN A 58 15.37 -7.21 4.97
C ASN A 58 14.19 -6.23 4.86
N VAL A 59 14.04 -5.30 5.79
CA VAL A 59 12.90 -4.37 5.86
C VAL A 59 13.18 -3.12 5.04
N ASN A 60 12.21 -2.70 4.25
CA ASN A 60 12.20 -1.44 3.53
C ASN A 60 11.36 -0.39 4.28
N VAL A 61 11.68 0.89 4.06
CA VAL A 61 10.88 1.99 4.61
C VAL A 61 10.06 2.63 3.51
N GLY A 62 8.80 2.89 3.80
CA GLY A 62 7.86 3.60 2.97
C GLY A 62 7.41 4.91 3.62
N ALA A 63 6.98 5.85 2.78
CA ALA A 63 6.25 7.04 3.19
C ALA A 63 4.74 6.80 3.11
N GLU A 64 3.95 7.55 3.87
CA GLU A 64 2.48 7.48 3.86
C GLU A 64 1.84 8.42 2.84
N ASN A 65 2.64 9.28 2.21
CA ASN A 65 2.25 10.22 1.16
C ASN A 65 3.49 10.84 0.52
N LEU A 66 3.32 11.44 -0.66
CA LEU A 66 4.21 12.42 -1.27
C LEU A 66 3.39 13.49 -2.00
N TYR A 67 4.02 14.63 -2.28
CA TYR A 67 3.45 15.61 -3.19
C TYR A 67 4.05 15.43 -4.60
N PHE A 68 3.33 15.92 -5.63
CA PHE A 68 3.73 15.71 -7.03
C PHE A 68 4.59 16.84 -7.61
N GLU A 69 5.01 17.81 -6.78
CA GLU A 69 5.94 18.87 -7.18
C GLU A 69 7.31 18.64 -6.54
N GLU A 70 8.37 19.04 -7.25
CA GLU A 70 9.76 18.85 -6.81
C GLU A 70 10.12 19.75 -5.62
N ASN A 71 9.62 20.97 -5.63
CA ASN A 71 9.82 22.01 -4.61
C ASN A 71 8.82 23.14 -4.83
N GLY A 72 8.73 24.07 -3.91
CA GLY A 72 7.94 25.27 -4.10
C GLY A 72 7.14 25.72 -2.88
N ALA A 73 6.16 26.58 -3.12
CA ALA A 73 5.30 27.17 -2.09
C ALA A 73 4.14 26.23 -1.72
N TYR A 74 4.47 25.06 -1.18
CA TYR A 74 3.55 23.99 -0.79
C TYR A 74 3.76 23.64 0.70
N THR A 75 3.48 24.60 1.56
CA THR A 75 3.73 24.49 3.00
C THR A 75 3.11 23.24 3.60
N GLY A 76 3.94 22.36 4.20
CA GLY A 76 3.51 21.12 4.84
C GLY A 76 3.66 19.86 3.96
N GLU A 77 3.89 20.01 2.64
CA GLU A 77 4.07 18.88 1.74
C GLU A 77 5.52 18.35 1.73
N ILE A 78 5.65 17.08 1.39
CA ILE A 78 6.93 16.36 1.28
C ILE A 78 7.16 16.02 -0.19
N SER A 79 8.25 16.50 -0.77
CA SER A 79 8.59 16.21 -2.16
C SER A 79 9.22 14.82 -2.33
N PRO A 80 9.19 14.25 -3.56
CA PRO A 80 9.88 12.98 -3.85
C PRO A 80 11.37 13.03 -3.56
N ASN A 81 12.06 14.14 -3.88
CA ASN A 81 13.49 14.32 -3.59
C ASN A 81 13.80 14.21 -2.10
N MET A 82 12.96 14.77 -1.22
CA MET A 82 13.10 14.65 0.23
C MET A 82 13.00 13.19 0.67
N LEU A 83 12.10 12.41 0.06
CA LEU A 83 11.92 10.99 0.37
C LEU A 83 13.08 10.14 -0.12
N VAL A 84 13.59 10.40 -1.32
CA VAL A 84 14.76 9.69 -1.88
C VAL A 84 15.99 9.94 -1.02
N ASP A 85 16.27 11.19 -0.66
CA ASP A 85 17.39 11.56 0.20
C ASP A 85 17.30 10.91 1.59
N ALA A 86 16.08 10.81 2.13
CA ALA A 86 15.79 10.11 3.38
C ALA A 86 15.90 8.57 3.29
N GLY A 87 16.03 7.98 2.09
CA GLY A 87 16.20 6.54 1.89
C GLY A 87 14.90 5.74 1.71
N VAL A 88 13.78 6.41 1.45
CA VAL A 88 12.47 5.78 1.20
C VAL A 88 12.48 4.98 -0.10
N LYS A 89 11.84 3.80 -0.10
CA LYS A 89 11.71 2.90 -1.25
C LYS A 89 10.27 2.73 -1.73
N TYR A 90 9.30 2.96 -0.88
CA TYR A 90 7.87 2.79 -1.16
C TYR A 90 7.10 4.03 -0.73
N VAL A 91 5.93 4.25 -1.32
CA VAL A 91 5.03 5.31 -0.87
C VAL A 91 3.57 4.89 -1.04
N ILE A 92 2.76 5.09 0.00
CA ILE A 92 1.32 4.92 -0.07
C ILE A 92 0.72 6.15 -0.77
N ILE A 93 -0.11 5.92 -1.79
CA ILE A 93 -0.76 6.97 -2.56
C ILE A 93 -2.26 6.68 -2.64
N GLY A 94 -3.10 7.68 -2.38
CA GLY A 94 -4.54 7.56 -2.53
C GLY A 94 -5.24 6.77 -1.44
N HIS A 95 -4.63 6.63 -0.24
CA HIS A 95 -5.27 5.96 0.89
C HIS A 95 -6.64 6.57 1.18
N SER A 96 -7.62 5.73 1.56
CA SER A 96 -9.01 6.15 1.79
C SER A 96 -9.12 7.33 2.75
N GLU A 97 -8.36 7.37 3.84
CA GLU A 97 -8.33 8.49 4.78
C GLU A 97 -7.88 9.81 4.11
N ARG A 98 -6.93 9.76 3.17
CA ARG A 98 -6.51 10.96 2.45
C ARG A 98 -7.54 11.46 1.46
N ARG A 99 -8.27 10.54 0.84
CA ARG A 99 -9.41 10.88 -0.03
C ARG A 99 -10.54 11.51 0.77
N GLU A 100 -10.86 10.96 1.94
CA GLU A 100 -11.95 11.41 2.79
C GLU A 100 -11.65 12.73 3.51
N TYR A 101 -10.47 12.84 4.16
CA TYR A 101 -10.17 13.95 5.05
C TYR A 101 -9.32 15.04 4.43
N PHE A 102 -8.57 14.75 3.35
CA PHE A 102 -7.59 15.67 2.76
C PHE A 102 -7.84 15.95 1.27
N ALA A 103 -9.05 15.69 0.80
CA ALA A 103 -9.52 15.98 -0.57
C ALA A 103 -8.62 15.41 -1.68
N GLU A 104 -7.97 14.28 -1.46
CA GLU A 104 -7.17 13.59 -2.48
C GLU A 104 -8.11 12.99 -3.53
N THR A 105 -7.90 13.34 -4.81
CA THR A 105 -8.72 12.87 -5.95
C THR A 105 -7.98 11.85 -6.78
N ASP A 106 -8.68 11.17 -7.70
CA ASP A 106 -8.05 10.20 -8.59
C ASP A 106 -7.00 10.86 -9.51
N GLU A 107 -7.22 12.12 -9.92
CA GLU A 107 -6.27 12.90 -10.70
C GLU A 107 -5.00 13.25 -9.91
N THR A 108 -5.14 13.62 -8.63
CA THR A 108 -3.97 13.87 -7.78
C THR A 108 -3.23 12.58 -7.46
N VAL A 109 -3.94 11.47 -7.31
CA VAL A 109 -3.34 10.13 -7.18
C VAL A 109 -2.50 9.80 -8.40
N ASN A 110 -3.03 9.97 -9.62
CA ASN A 110 -2.26 9.75 -10.85
C ASN A 110 -1.00 10.59 -10.92
N LYS A 111 -1.08 11.90 -10.64
CA LYS A 111 0.10 12.78 -10.61
C LYS A 111 1.17 12.28 -9.64
N LYS A 112 0.77 11.83 -8.45
CA LYS A 112 1.67 11.27 -7.44
C LYS A 112 2.29 9.95 -7.90
N VAL A 113 1.52 9.08 -8.55
CA VAL A 113 2.02 7.81 -9.12
C VAL A 113 3.10 8.06 -10.16
N LEU A 114 2.86 8.96 -11.11
CA LEU A 114 3.85 9.33 -12.12
C LEU A 114 5.10 9.88 -11.47
N LYS A 115 4.94 10.77 -10.49
CA LYS A 115 6.05 11.40 -9.79
C LYS A 115 6.86 10.39 -8.95
N ALA A 116 6.21 9.41 -8.31
CA ALA A 116 6.91 8.33 -7.60
C ALA A 116 7.81 7.52 -8.56
N PHE A 117 7.31 7.17 -9.75
CA PHE A 117 8.09 6.46 -10.76
C PHE A 117 9.26 7.27 -11.32
N GLU A 118 9.10 8.59 -11.49
CA GLU A 118 10.20 9.48 -11.92
C GLU A 118 11.38 9.46 -10.94
N HIS A 119 11.13 9.13 -9.67
CA HIS A 119 12.13 9.10 -8.60
C HIS A 119 12.47 7.68 -8.12
N ASP A 120 12.13 6.64 -8.87
CA ASP A 120 12.37 5.24 -8.51
C ASP A 120 11.81 4.83 -7.13
N ILE A 121 10.74 5.49 -6.68
CA ILE A 121 9.96 5.11 -5.50
C ILE A 121 8.80 4.21 -5.95
N THR A 122 8.67 3.03 -5.36
CA THR A 122 7.57 2.11 -5.69
C THR A 122 6.25 2.60 -5.06
N PRO A 123 5.23 2.95 -5.88
CA PRO A 123 3.94 3.35 -5.34
C PRO A 123 3.12 2.14 -4.87
N ILE A 124 2.50 2.28 -3.69
CA ILE A 124 1.41 1.44 -3.19
C ILE A 124 0.13 2.23 -3.40
N ILE A 125 -0.60 1.90 -4.47
CA ILE A 125 -1.72 2.68 -4.97
C ILE A 125 -3.02 2.14 -4.36
N CYS A 126 -3.68 2.95 -3.52
CA CYS A 126 -4.90 2.56 -2.84
C CYS A 126 -6.15 2.85 -3.70
N CYS A 127 -7.03 1.88 -3.75
CA CYS A 127 -8.36 1.98 -4.36
C CYS A 127 -9.37 1.23 -3.50
N GLY A 128 -10.64 1.64 -3.57
CA GLY A 128 -11.67 0.96 -2.80
C GLY A 128 -13.03 1.64 -2.88
N GLU A 129 -14.03 0.92 -2.41
CA GLU A 129 -15.42 1.34 -2.44
C GLU A 129 -16.00 1.55 -1.04
N THR A 130 -16.96 2.45 -0.97
CA THR A 130 -17.80 2.66 0.21
C THR A 130 -18.89 1.58 0.32
N LEU A 131 -19.51 1.44 1.51
CA LEU A 131 -20.64 0.53 1.71
C LEU A 131 -21.81 0.86 0.78
N THR A 132 -22.03 2.13 0.49
CA THR A 132 -23.10 2.57 -0.42
C THR A 132 -22.87 2.04 -1.83
N GLN A 133 -21.67 2.21 -2.37
CA GLN A 133 -21.30 1.70 -3.69
C GLN A 133 -21.38 0.18 -3.78
N ARG A 134 -20.98 -0.53 -2.69
CA ARG A 134 -21.11 -1.98 -2.64
C ARG A 134 -22.57 -2.43 -2.64
N LYS A 135 -23.44 -1.82 -1.83
CA LYS A 135 -24.88 -2.13 -1.81
C LYS A 135 -25.59 -1.80 -3.12
N GLN A 136 -25.15 -0.80 -3.84
CA GLN A 136 -25.67 -0.44 -5.16
C GLN A 136 -25.18 -1.37 -6.28
N GLY A 137 -24.20 -2.25 -6.03
CA GLY A 137 -23.65 -3.15 -7.03
C GLY A 137 -22.70 -2.49 -8.03
N ILE A 138 -22.27 -1.23 -7.79
CA ILE A 138 -21.39 -0.48 -8.70
C ILE A 138 -19.91 -0.51 -8.27
N TYR A 139 -19.57 -1.26 -7.23
CA TYR A 139 -18.23 -1.23 -6.62
C TYR A 139 -17.11 -1.66 -7.58
N VAL A 140 -17.35 -2.64 -8.44
CA VAL A 140 -16.35 -3.07 -9.44
C VAL A 140 -16.09 -1.96 -10.45
N ASP A 141 -17.14 -1.32 -10.98
CA ASP A 141 -16.99 -0.22 -11.94
C ASP A 141 -16.29 0.98 -11.31
N TRP A 142 -16.61 1.28 -10.04
CA TRP A 142 -15.96 2.34 -9.26
C TRP A 142 -14.47 2.09 -9.11
N ILE A 143 -14.07 0.90 -8.67
CA ILE A 143 -12.67 0.53 -8.49
C ILE A 143 -11.92 0.52 -9.83
N ARG A 144 -12.53 -0.02 -10.89
CA ARG A 144 -11.97 0.01 -12.25
C ARG A 144 -11.73 1.44 -12.75
N MET A 145 -12.64 2.36 -12.45
CA MET A 145 -12.45 3.79 -12.76
C MET A 145 -11.23 4.35 -12.02
N GLN A 146 -11.12 4.12 -10.71
CA GLN A 146 -9.95 4.55 -9.93
C GLN A 146 -8.64 4.00 -10.50
N ILE A 147 -8.60 2.71 -10.85
CA ILE A 147 -7.41 2.06 -11.45
C ILE A 147 -7.09 2.69 -12.81
N LYS A 148 -8.08 2.86 -13.69
CA LYS A 148 -7.85 3.46 -15.02
C LYS A 148 -7.28 4.87 -14.93
N ILE A 149 -7.76 5.70 -13.98
CA ILE A 149 -7.24 7.06 -13.79
C ILE A 149 -5.84 7.00 -13.19
N ALA A 150 -5.62 6.20 -12.13
CA ALA A 150 -4.32 6.10 -11.46
C ALA A 150 -3.19 5.66 -12.41
N PHE A 151 -3.49 4.84 -13.42
CA PHE A 151 -2.52 4.33 -14.38
C PHE A 151 -2.45 5.12 -15.70
N GLN A 152 -3.14 6.27 -15.83
CA GLN A 152 -2.98 7.13 -17.01
C GLN A 152 -1.52 7.56 -17.19
N ASN A 153 -0.99 7.40 -18.41
CA ASN A 153 0.40 7.71 -18.79
C ASN A 153 1.49 6.90 -18.04
N VAL A 154 1.12 5.90 -17.27
CA VAL A 154 2.07 4.93 -16.67
C VAL A 154 2.41 3.89 -17.73
N THR A 155 3.68 3.61 -17.94
CA THR A 155 4.12 2.57 -18.90
C THR A 155 3.90 1.16 -18.33
N ALA A 156 3.81 0.15 -19.20
CA ALA A 156 3.68 -1.25 -18.78
C ALA A 156 4.83 -1.69 -17.83
N ASP A 157 6.06 -1.24 -18.09
CA ASP A 157 7.21 -1.59 -17.26
C ASP A 157 7.20 -0.91 -15.88
N GLN A 158 6.65 0.30 -15.78
CA GLN A 158 6.36 0.95 -14.50
C GLN A 158 5.23 0.21 -13.76
N ALA A 159 4.14 -0.11 -14.46
CA ALA A 159 2.99 -0.80 -13.88
C ALA A 159 3.38 -2.15 -13.25
N LYS A 160 4.28 -2.93 -13.86
CA LYS A 160 4.80 -4.19 -13.31
C LYS A 160 5.50 -4.02 -11.95
N LYS A 161 6.03 -2.82 -11.67
CA LYS A 161 6.71 -2.50 -10.41
C LYS A 161 5.76 -1.95 -9.34
N ALA A 162 4.58 -1.46 -9.72
CA ALA A 162 3.60 -0.93 -8.80
C ALA A 162 3.03 -2.02 -7.87
N VAL A 163 2.48 -1.55 -6.77
CA VAL A 163 1.62 -2.35 -5.88
C VAL A 163 0.25 -1.67 -5.83
N ILE A 164 -0.82 -2.44 -5.92
CA ILE A 164 -2.18 -1.94 -5.72
C ILE A 164 -2.68 -2.44 -4.38
N ALA A 165 -3.22 -1.55 -3.54
CA ALA A 165 -3.84 -1.91 -2.27
C ALA A 165 -5.36 -1.74 -2.39
N TYR A 166 -6.09 -2.85 -2.35
CA TYR A 166 -7.55 -2.84 -2.32
C TYR A 166 -8.06 -2.60 -0.89
N GLU A 167 -8.75 -1.50 -0.71
CA GLU A 167 -9.32 -1.08 0.56
C GLU A 167 -10.86 -1.19 0.51
N PRO A 168 -11.49 -2.25 1.06
CA PRO A 168 -12.94 -2.22 1.31
C PRO A 168 -13.21 -1.19 2.43
N ILE A 169 -13.50 0.08 2.04
CA ILE A 169 -13.59 1.21 3.00
C ILE A 169 -14.60 0.92 4.11
N TRP A 170 -15.67 0.20 3.77
CA TRP A 170 -16.72 -0.24 4.71
C TRP A 170 -16.22 -1.24 5.78
N ALA A 171 -15.06 -1.85 5.56
CA ALA A 171 -14.43 -2.82 6.47
C ALA A 171 -13.14 -2.28 7.14
N ILE A 172 -12.88 -0.96 7.08
CA ILE A 172 -11.71 -0.34 7.72
C ILE A 172 -12.15 0.34 9.01
N GLY A 173 -11.70 -0.17 10.16
CA GLY A 173 -11.95 0.44 11.48
C GLY A 173 -13.41 0.39 11.94
N THR A 174 -14.28 -0.35 11.26
CA THR A 174 -15.72 -0.45 11.56
C THR A 174 -16.08 -1.66 12.43
N GLY A 175 -15.16 -2.60 12.59
CA GLY A 175 -15.43 -3.92 13.18
C GLY A 175 -15.96 -4.95 12.17
N GLU A 176 -16.37 -4.52 10.98
CA GLU A 176 -16.68 -5.41 9.86
C GLU A 176 -15.39 -5.84 9.16
N THR A 177 -15.41 -7.05 8.60
CA THR A 177 -14.30 -7.56 7.78
C THR A 177 -14.87 -8.16 6.49
N ALA A 178 -14.22 -7.84 5.37
CA ALA A 178 -14.53 -8.56 4.14
C ALA A 178 -14.08 -10.02 4.28
N THR A 179 -14.88 -10.96 3.78
CA THR A 179 -14.43 -12.34 3.66
C THR A 179 -13.28 -12.44 2.65
N ALA A 180 -12.49 -13.50 2.75
CA ALA A 180 -11.40 -13.73 1.79
C ALA A 180 -11.94 -13.86 0.34
N ASP A 181 -13.14 -14.43 0.16
CA ASP A 181 -13.80 -14.52 -1.15
C ASP A 181 -14.23 -13.15 -1.70
N GLN A 182 -14.76 -12.28 -0.84
CA GLN A 182 -15.11 -10.90 -1.22
C GLN A 182 -13.87 -10.08 -1.59
N ALA A 183 -12.76 -10.27 -0.89
CA ALA A 183 -11.49 -9.63 -1.20
C ALA A 183 -10.92 -10.15 -2.53
N GLU A 184 -10.93 -11.46 -2.74
CA GLU A 184 -10.48 -12.11 -3.97
C GLU A 184 -11.29 -11.65 -5.18
N GLU A 185 -12.61 -11.60 -5.08
CA GLU A 185 -13.50 -11.11 -6.16
C GLU A 185 -13.04 -9.76 -6.71
N VAL A 186 -12.72 -8.81 -5.83
CA VAL A 186 -12.29 -7.48 -6.23
C VAL A 186 -10.85 -7.50 -6.74
N CYS A 187 -9.95 -8.26 -6.13
CA CYS A 187 -8.57 -8.39 -6.62
C CYS A 187 -8.52 -9.01 -8.03
N VAL A 188 -9.40 -9.97 -8.36
CA VAL A 188 -9.59 -10.49 -9.72
C VAL A 188 -10.01 -9.38 -10.67
N ALA A 189 -11.00 -8.55 -10.30
CA ALA A 189 -11.46 -7.45 -11.14
C ALA A 189 -10.39 -6.37 -11.37
N ILE A 190 -9.58 -6.06 -10.34
CA ILE A 190 -8.42 -5.15 -10.45
C ILE A 190 -7.41 -5.72 -11.44
N ARG A 191 -7.02 -6.99 -11.29
CA ARG A 191 -6.04 -7.65 -12.18
C ARG A 191 -6.54 -7.71 -13.62
N ALA A 192 -7.81 -8.03 -13.83
CA ALA A 192 -8.42 -8.00 -15.14
C ALA A 192 -8.40 -6.60 -15.77
N CYS A 193 -8.67 -5.55 -14.97
CA CYS A 193 -8.58 -4.16 -15.41
C CYS A 193 -7.17 -3.77 -15.87
N ILE A 194 -6.13 -4.20 -15.16
CA ILE A 194 -4.73 -4.00 -15.58
C ILE A 194 -4.44 -4.73 -16.88
N GLY A 195 -4.95 -5.96 -17.06
CA GLY A 195 -4.83 -6.71 -18.33
C GLY A 195 -5.48 -6.01 -19.52
N GLU A 196 -6.59 -5.30 -19.29
CA GLU A 196 -7.25 -4.50 -20.33
C GLU A 196 -6.50 -3.19 -20.66
N ILE A 197 -5.86 -2.57 -19.66
CA ILE A 197 -5.08 -1.32 -19.85
C ILE A 197 -3.79 -1.62 -20.63
N TYR A 198 -3.15 -2.76 -20.32
CA TYR A 198 -1.84 -3.13 -20.86
C TYR A 198 -1.90 -4.49 -21.60
N ASP A 199 -1.59 -5.56 -20.86
CA ASP A 199 -1.57 -6.94 -21.35
C ASP A 199 -1.60 -7.94 -20.17
N ALA A 200 -1.73 -9.22 -20.48
CA ALA A 200 -1.74 -10.30 -19.51
C ALA A 200 -0.42 -10.39 -18.70
N ALA A 201 0.72 -10.17 -19.36
CA ALA A 201 2.02 -10.25 -18.70
C ALA A 201 2.20 -9.16 -17.65
N THR A 202 1.69 -7.95 -17.90
CA THR A 202 1.67 -6.85 -16.92
C THR A 202 0.71 -7.15 -15.77
N ALA A 203 -0.48 -7.68 -16.08
CA ALA A 203 -1.46 -8.09 -15.09
C ALA A 203 -0.91 -9.20 -14.16
N ASP A 204 -0.17 -10.14 -14.73
CA ASP A 204 0.44 -11.23 -13.95
C ASP A 204 1.64 -10.77 -13.11
N ALA A 205 2.30 -9.68 -13.48
CA ALA A 205 3.47 -9.18 -12.75
C ALA A 205 3.10 -8.25 -11.60
N ILE A 206 2.05 -7.44 -11.73
CA ILE A 206 1.65 -6.47 -10.70
C ILE A 206 1.19 -7.18 -9.43
N ARG A 207 1.57 -6.63 -8.27
CA ARG A 207 1.19 -7.16 -6.97
C ARG A 207 -0.04 -6.45 -6.44
N ILE A 208 -0.97 -7.21 -5.84
CA ILE A 208 -2.20 -6.68 -5.26
C ILE A 208 -2.23 -7.06 -3.79
N GLN A 209 -2.33 -6.06 -2.92
CA GLN A 209 -2.49 -6.20 -1.48
C GLN A 209 -3.96 -6.08 -1.08
N TYR A 210 -4.37 -6.83 -0.06
CA TYR A 210 -5.58 -6.54 0.67
C TYR A 210 -5.32 -5.47 1.74
N GLY A 211 -6.04 -4.35 1.67
CA GLY A 211 -5.90 -3.19 2.55
C GLY A 211 -7.02 -3.04 3.59
N GLY A 212 -7.91 -4.02 3.71
CA GLY A 212 -8.87 -4.09 4.81
C GLY A 212 -8.24 -4.62 6.10
N SER A 213 -9.08 -4.98 7.07
CA SER A 213 -8.62 -5.52 8.36
C SER A 213 -7.98 -6.90 8.20
N MET A 214 -6.66 -6.92 8.00
CA MET A 214 -5.85 -8.15 8.03
C MET A 214 -5.09 -8.23 9.36
N ASN A 215 -5.09 -9.42 9.97
CA ASN A 215 -4.45 -9.73 11.25
C ASN A 215 -3.98 -11.18 11.27
N ALA A 216 -3.35 -11.65 12.34
CA ALA A 216 -2.84 -13.02 12.45
C ALA A 216 -3.93 -14.10 12.27
N GLY A 217 -5.18 -13.79 12.63
CA GLY A 217 -6.29 -14.76 12.57
C GLY A 217 -6.80 -15.03 11.15
N ASN A 218 -6.69 -14.06 10.21
CA ASN A 218 -7.22 -14.17 8.85
C ASN A 218 -6.15 -14.10 7.74
N ALA A 219 -4.91 -13.76 8.08
CA ALA A 219 -3.83 -13.57 7.09
C ALA A 219 -3.63 -14.82 6.23
N LYS A 220 -3.58 -16.00 6.83
CA LYS A 220 -3.38 -17.26 6.10
C LYS A 220 -4.47 -17.54 5.05
N GLU A 221 -5.73 -17.28 5.39
CA GLU A 221 -6.85 -17.47 4.47
C GLU A 221 -6.82 -16.47 3.31
N LEU A 222 -6.56 -15.19 3.61
CA LEU A 222 -6.43 -14.13 2.61
C LEU A 222 -5.24 -14.39 1.67
N LEU A 223 -4.07 -14.73 2.22
CA LEU A 223 -2.85 -14.99 1.44
C LEU A 223 -2.88 -16.32 0.67
N ALA A 224 -3.85 -17.19 0.94
CA ALA A 224 -4.09 -18.39 0.13
C ALA A 224 -4.84 -18.08 -1.19
N LYS A 225 -5.42 -16.88 -1.33
CA LYS A 225 -6.14 -16.48 -2.54
C LYS A 225 -5.17 -16.14 -3.68
N PRO A 226 -5.46 -16.59 -4.92
CA PRO A 226 -4.52 -16.48 -6.05
C PRO A 226 -4.23 -15.06 -6.49
N ASN A 227 -5.10 -14.09 -6.21
CA ASN A 227 -4.92 -12.70 -6.62
C ASN A 227 -4.58 -11.74 -5.46
N ILE A 228 -4.39 -12.27 -4.24
CA ILE A 228 -3.94 -11.51 -3.08
C ILE A 228 -2.46 -11.79 -2.84
N ASP A 229 -1.58 -10.86 -3.19
CA ASP A 229 -0.14 -11.00 -3.12
C ASP A 229 0.46 -10.45 -1.82
N GLY A 230 -0.40 -10.02 -0.88
CA GLY A 230 0.05 -9.46 0.40
C GLY A 230 -1.00 -8.63 1.11
N GLY A 231 -0.54 -7.79 2.03
CA GLY A 231 -1.42 -6.93 2.82
C GLY A 231 -0.85 -5.55 3.09
N LEU A 232 -1.72 -4.54 3.11
CA LEU A 232 -1.45 -3.22 3.67
C LEU A 232 -2.09 -3.16 5.06
N ILE A 233 -1.27 -3.28 6.09
CA ILE A 233 -1.67 -3.61 7.46
C ILE A 233 -1.73 -2.34 8.32
N GLY A 234 -2.89 -2.04 8.88
CA GLY A 234 -3.05 -0.93 9.84
C GLY A 234 -2.64 -1.32 11.26
N GLY A 235 -3.58 -1.37 12.19
CA GLY A 235 -3.33 -1.52 13.63
C GLY A 235 -2.47 -2.72 14.06
N ALA A 236 -2.53 -3.86 13.36
CA ALA A 236 -1.69 -5.01 13.63
C ALA A 236 -0.20 -4.74 13.35
N SER A 237 0.12 -3.78 12.47
CA SER A 237 1.52 -3.39 12.17
C SER A 237 2.22 -2.62 13.30
N LEU A 238 1.46 -2.17 14.29
CA LEU A 238 1.96 -1.47 15.47
C LEU A 238 2.23 -2.42 16.66
N LYS A 239 2.22 -3.74 16.44
CA LYS A 239 2.32 -4.78 17.48
C LYS A 239 3.17 -5.96 17.00
N ALA A 240 3.66 -6.77 17.92
CA ALA A 240 4.35 -8.03 17.64
C ALA A 240 3.55 -8.99 16.71
N GLU A 241 2.23 -8.87 16.70
CA GLU A 241 1.32 -9.58 15.80
C GLU A 241 1.68 -9.43 14.31
N PHE A 242 2.30 -8.31 13.93
CA PHE A 242 2.76 -8.08 12.56
C PHE A 242 3.70 -9.18 12.05
N GLY A 243 4.58 -9.70 12.93
CA GLY A 243 5.44 -10.83 12.61
C GLY A 243 4.67 -12.10 12.23
N GLN A 244 3.50 -12.34 12.82
CA GLN A 244 2.66 -13.48 12.48
C GLN A 244 1.99 -13.29 11.10
N VAL A 245 1.64 -12.06 10.74
CA VAL A 245 1.09 -11.74 9.40
C VAL A 245 2.17 -11.90 8.32
N VAL A 246 3.40 -11.44 8.59
CA VAL A 246 4.55 -11.59 7.65
C VAL A 246 4.87 -13.06 7.37
N ASN A 247 4.70 -13.92 8.36
CA ASN A 247 5.05 -15.35 8.27
C ASN A 247 3.85 -16.29 8.03
N ALA A 248 2.69 -15.76 7.63
CA ALA A 248 1.46 -16.52 7.42
C ALA A 248 1.44 -17.37 6.12
#